data_6b48d86adf932c76e5bf6961d928e4fa
#
_entry.id   6b48d86adf932c76e5bf6961d928e4fa
#
_cell.length_a   1.000
_cell.length_b   1.000
_cell.length_c   1.000
_cell.angle_alpha   90.00
_cell.angle_beta   90.00
_cell.angle_gamma   90.00
#
_symmetry.space_group_name_H-M   'P 1'
#
loop_
_entity.id
_entity.type
_entity.pdbx_description
1 polymer ?
#
loop_
_entity_poly.entity_id
_entity_poly.type
_entity_poly.pdbx_seq_one_letter_code
_entity_poly.pdbx_strand_id
1 'polypeptide(L)'
;MLDGDSSRLAHAWQNIALILLSIVFLPLNASILLLSYALRSLSQLLFNTRNASSSPSKPRTILVTGVGMTKGLVLARLFHLSGHRVIGADFEPNGALVPGRVSVAISKFYRLQKPKPTPNGSAPYIQGLLDVITKEKVDLWVSCSGVASAVEDGEAKEIVESRTSCKAIQLDVRTTQTLHEKNSFIEYTESIGLTVPETHSITSRDAVAAIFDKAPVGRKYILKPIGMDDSARADMTLLPKSSEKETSAHISRLRISEKNPWIVQQFVRGEEFCTHALIIKGKVKAFVACPSAELLMHYVALPTNSALSQAMQLFTEKFAASWESDFTGHCSFDFLVEDATPNDPKNIVLYPIECNPRAHTAVALFNHTPELADRYLEALSSSSSSTTKSDHITYPTSPRTYYWAAHDLVTLALLPALSLLRGQSSLQDLTQNLASLATQLLTWKDGTYELWDPLPWFFLYHVYWPMTFWKCLVGGKKWSRVNVSTLKMFEC
;
A
#
# COMPACT_ATOMS: atom_id res chain seq x y z
N MET A 1 -1.50 19.81 -10.62
CA MET A 1 -0.67 19.64 -9.41
C MET A 1 0.62 20.41 -9.61
N LEU A 2 1.27 20.84 -8.52
CA LEU A 2 2.60 21.45 -8.61
C LEU A 2 3.64 20.36 -8.89
N ASP A 3 4.73 20.73 -9.55
CA ASP A 3 5.87 19.87 -9.93
C ASP A 3 7.19 20.47 -9.44
N GLY A 4 8.31 19.84 -9.75
CA GLY A 4 9.64 20.34 -9.38
C GLY A 4 9.99 21.70 -9.95
N ASP A 5 9.44 22.05 -11.13
CA ASP A 5 9.68 23.33 -11.81
C ASP A 5 8.85 24.46 -11.25
N SER A 6 7.79 24.13 -10.52
CA SER A 6 6.95 25.11 -9.83
C SER A 6 7.74 25.91 -8.79
N SER A 7 7.40 27.21 -8.62
CA SER A 7 8.14 28.11 -7.72
C SER A 7 8.03 27.66 -6.24
N ARG A 8 9.05 27.93 -5.44
CA ARG A 8 8.99 27.69 -3.97
C ARG A 8 7.82 28.40 -3.31
N LEU A 9 7.45 29.58 -3.83
CA LEU A 9 6.30 30.34 -3.32
C LEU A 9 4.98 29.61 -3.59
N ALA A 10 4.83 28.98 -4.75
CA ALA A 10 3.64 28.16 -5.06
C ALA A 10 3.50 26.98 -4.10
N HIS A 11 4.61 26.26 -3.82
CA HIS A 11 4.62 25.17 -2.83
C HIS A 11 4.36 25.67 -1.40
N ALA A 12 4.84 26.86 -1.03
CA ALA A 12 4.52 27.49 0.26
C ALA A 12 3.01 27.76 0.38
N TRP A 13 2.40 28.37 -0.64
CA TRP A 13 0.95 28.59 -0.68
C TRP A 13 0.14 27.31 -0.65
N GLN A 14 0.59 26.25 -1.33
CA GLN A 14 -0.03 24.92 -1.25
C GLN A 14 -0.06 24.41 0.19
N ASN A 15 1.08 24.47 0.91
CA ASN A 15 1.16 24.04 2.30
C ASN A 15 0.25 24.88 3.21
N ILE A 16 0.26 26.22 3.05
CA ILE A 16 -0.60 27.13 3.84
C ILE A 16 -2.08 26.82 3.58
N ALA A 17 -2.48 26.67 2.32
CA ALA A 17 -3.86 26.36 1.95
C ALA A 17 -4.36 25.06 2.58
N LEU A 18 -3.54 23.99 2.59
CA LEU A 18 -3.91 22.72 3.20
C LEU A 18 -3.96 22.77 4.73
N ILE A 19 -3.09 23.57 5.38
CA ILE A 19 -3.17 23.82 6.82
C ILE A 19 -4.45 24.58 7.15
N LEU A 20 -4.77 25.65 6.38
CA LEU A 20 -6.00 26.43 6.57
C LEU A 20 -7.24 25.57 6.34
N LEU A 21 -7.21 24.69 5.34
CA LEU A 21 -8.30 23.73 5.10
C LEU A 21 -8.55 22.86 6.33
N SER A 22 -7.50 22.33 6.95
CA SER A 22 -7.61 21.58 8.20
C SER A 22 -8.25 22.42 9.32
N ILE A 23 -7.88 23.69 9.46
CA ILE A 23 -8.45 24.59 10.48
C ILE A 23 -9.95 24.87 10.20
N VAL A 24 -10.32 25.08 8.94
CA VAL A 24 -11.72 25.35 8.53
C VAL A 24 -12.61 24.14 8.86
N PHE A 25 -12.12 22.90 8.60
CA PHE A 25 -12.89 21.69 8.88
C PHE A 25 -12.77 21.20 10.33
N LEU A 26 -11.91 21.81 11.15
CA LEU A 26 -11.71 21.41 12.55
C LEU A 26 -13.01 21.37 13.38
N PRO A 27 -13.89 22.40 13.35
CA PRO A 27 -15.13 22.37 14.13
C PRO A 27 -16.07 21.24 13.70
N LEU A 28 -16.23 21.03 12.40
CA LEU A 28 -17.07 19.95 11.86
C LEU A 28 -16.53 18.59 12.29
N ASN A 29 -15.24 18.33 12.08
CA ASN A 29 -14.62 17.05 12.40
C ASN A 29 -14.54 16.80 13.91
N ALA A 30 -14.38 17.86 14.73
CA ALA A 30 -14.49 17.77 16.19
C ALA A 30 -15.93 17.38 16.61
N SER A 31 -16.95 17.95 15.94
CA SER A 31 -18.35 17.57 16.19
C SER A 31 -18.62 16.11 15.83
N ILE A 32 -18.10 15.62 14.69
CA ILE A 32 -18.17 14.21 14.30
C ILE A 32 -17.48 13.32 15.33
N LEU A 33 -16.30 13.71 15.80
CA LEU A 33 -15.56 12.99 16.83
C LEU A 33 -16.36 12.88 18.14
N LEU A 34 -16.92 14.00 18.64
CA LEU A 34 -17.73 14.04 19.86
C LEU A 34 -19.02 13.20 19.73
N LEU A 35 -19.68 13.32 18.56
CA LEU A 35 -20.87 12.51 18.27
C LEU A 35 -20.53 11.01 18.23
N SER A 36 -19.39 10.62 17.66
CA SER A 36 -18.94 9.23 17.65
C SER A 36 -18.76 8.68 19.06
N TYR A 37 -18.16 9.45 19.99
CA TYR A 37 -18.05 9.06 21.38
C TYR A 37 -19.41 8.99 22.09
N ALA A 38 -20.32 9.93 21.85
CA ALA A 38 -21.66 9.92 22.41
C ALA A 38 -22.45 8.70 21.94
N LEU A 39 -22.43 8.38 20.64
CA LEU A 39 -23.10 7.21 20.08
C LEU A 39 -22.52 5.90 20.62
N ARG A 40 -21.20 5.81 20.75
CA ARG A 40 -20.55 4.65 21.38
C ARG A 40 -21.00 4.47 22.84
N SER A 41 -21.02 5.53 23.63
CA SER A 41 -21.47 5.48 25.02
C SER A 41 -22.93 5.08 25.13
N LEU A 42 -23.78 5.63 24.26
CA LEU A 42 -25.21 5.30 24.22
C LEU A 42 -25.44 3.83 23.84
N SER A 43 -24.72 3.32 22.83
CA SER A 43 -24.82 1.90 22.44
C SER A 43 -24.38 0.95 23.55
N GLN A 44 -23.34 1.30 24.31
CA GLN A 44 -22.90 0.52 25.45
C GLN A 44 -23.94 0.51 26.58
N LEU A 45 -24.61 1.64 26.81
CA LEU A 45 -25.67 1.76 27.86
C LEU A 45 -26.94 1.01 27.45
N LEU A 46 -27.41 1.14 26.20
CA LEU A 46 -28.67 0.59 25.74
C LEU A 46 -28.63 -0.92 25.49
N PHE A 47 -27.52 -1.42 24.94
CA PHE A 47 -27.45 -2.80 24.46
C PHE A 47 -26.63 -3.71 25.38
N ASN A 48 -26.06 -3.19 26.48
CA ASN A 48 -25.17 -3.93 27.37
C ASN A 48 -24.13 -4.76 26.59
N THR A 49 -23.80 -4.29 25.41
CA THR A 49 -22.84 -4.90 24.51
C THR A 49 -21.44 -4.68 25.07
N ARG A 50 -21.07 -5.42 26.08
CA ARG A 50 -19.71 -5.92 26.11
C ARG A 50 -19.58 -6.64 24.78
N ASN A 51 -18.74 -6.11 23.87
CA ASN A 51 -18.42 -6.80 22.63
C ASN A 51 -18.13 -8.26 22.99
N ALA A 52 -19.13 -9.12 22.79
CA ALA A 52 -18.95 -10.55 22.86
C ALA A 52 -18.27 -10.98 21.54
N SER A 53 -17.10 -10.41 21.27
CA SER A 53 -16.10 -11.14 20.53
C SER A 53 -15.84 -12.36 21.41
N SER A 54 -16.09 -13.54 20.90
CA SER A 54 -15.70 -14.79 21.53
C SER A 54 -14.25 -14.63 21.96
N SER A 55 -14.02 -14.43 23.27
CA SER A 55 -12.66 -14.27 23.78
C SER A 55 -11.87 -15.46 23.28
N PRO A 56 -10.75 -15.27 22.58
CA PRO A 56 -10.00 -16.38 22.04
C PRO A 56 -9.63 -17.30 23.21
N SER A 57 -9.64 -18.60 22.96
CA SER A 57 -9.27 -19.61 23.96
C SER A 57 -7.89 -19.33 24.58
N LYS A 58 -7.03 -18.61 23.82
CA LYS A 58 -5.70 -18.16 24.24
C LYS A 58 -5.38 -16.80 23.65
N PRO A 59 -5.59 -15.67 24.39
CA PRO A 59 -5.16 -14.35 23.95
C PRO A 59 -3.66 -14.32 23.65
N ARG A 60 -3.27 -13.62 22.56
CA ARG A 60 -1.89 -13.44 22.12
C ARG A 60 -1.50 -11.98 22.25
N THR A 61 -0.19 -11.72 22.38
CA THR A 61 0.38 -10.40 22.25
C THR A 61 0.91 -10.24 20.82
N ILE A 62 0.34 -9.29 20.07
CA ILE A 62 0.65 -9.08 18.67
C ILE A 62 1.24 -7.68 18.51
N LEU A 63 2.42 -7.61 17.90
CA LEU A 63 3.05 -6.35 17.50
C LEU A 63 2.69 -6.06 16.06
N VAL A 64 2.12 -4.88 15.79
CA VAL A 64 1.90 -4.36 14.44
C VAL A 64 2.79 -3.14 14.23
N THR A 65 3.69 -3.20 13.25
CA THR A 65 4.49 -2.04 12.82
C THR A 65 3.79 -1.30 11.68
N GLY A 66 4.11 0.00 11.50
CA GLY A 66 3.46 0.82 10.46
C GLY A 66 2.01 1.18 10.75
N VAL A 67 1.65 1.29 12.04
CA VAL A 67 0.26 1.60 12.48
C VAL A 67 -0.18 3.04 12.17
N GLY A 68 0.71 3.88 11.72
CA GLY A 68 0.36 5.20 11.17
C GLY A 68 -0.36 5.11 9.84
N MET A 69 -0.02 4.11 9.02
CA MET A 69 -0.67 3.83 7.75
C MET A 69 -1.99 3.09 7.95
N THR A 70 -2.93 3.28 7.02
CA THR A 70 -4.24 2.60 7.07
C THR A 70 -4.11 1.10 7.23
N LYS A 71 -3.22 0.46 6.49
CA LYS A 71 -3.02 -0.99 6.52
C LYS A 71 -2.63 -1.52 7.91
N GLY A 72 -1.69 -0.86 8.58
CA GLY A 72 -1.29 -1.24 9.94
C GLY A 72 -2.37 -0.97 10.98
N LEU A 73 -3.08 0.16 10.85
CA LEU A 73 -4.19 0.50 11.74
C LEU A 73 -5.37 -0.47 11.61
N VAL A 74 -5.72 -0.87 10.38
CA VAL A 74 -6.79 -1.86 10.13
C VAL A 74 -6.43 -3.20 10.75
N LEU A 75 -5.21 -3.69 10.59
CA LEU A 75 -4.77 -4.96 11.20
C LEU A 75 -4.70 -4.87 12.72
N ALA A 76 -4.23 -3.75 13.29
CA ALA A 76 -4.26 -3.54 14.73
C ALA A 76 -5.69 -3.60 15.29
N ARG A 77 -6.64 -2.97 14.61
CA ARG A 77 -8.07 -3.01 14.95
C ARG A 77 -8.65 -4.42 14.84
N LEU A 78 -8.31 -5.14 13.79
CA LEU A 78 -8.73 -6.53 13.57
C LEU A 78 -8.31 -7.42 14.76
N PHE A 79 -7.04 -7.42 15.14
CA PHE A 79 -6.53 -8.21 16.25
C PHE A 79 -7.14 -7.81 17.60
N HIS A 80 -7.35 -6.51 17.82
CA HIS A 80 -8.02 -6.02 19.02
C HIS A 80 -9.46 -6.53 19.13
N LEU A 81 -10.24 -6.44 18.03
CA LEU A 81 -11.62 -6.94 17.98
C LEU A 81 -11.69 -8.45 18.11
N SER A 82 -10.65 -9.17 17.71
CA SER A 82 -10.51 -10.62 17.92
C SER A 82 -10.02 -11.00 19.34
N GLY A 83 -9.92 -10.02 20.27
CA GLY A 83 -9.61 -10.25 21.67
C GLY A 83 -8.13 -10.43 22.00
N HIS A 84 -7.23 -10.02 21.10
CA HIS A 84 -5.77 -10.06 21.31
C HIS A 84 -5.25 -8.74 21.90
N ARG A 85 -4.13 -8.82 22.61
CA ARG A 85 -3.40 -7.65 23.07
C ARG A 85 -2.54 -7.11 21.93
N VAL A 86 -2.79 -5.88 21.48
CA VAL A 86 -2.07 -5.26 20.37
C VAL A 86 -1.07 -4.22 20.87
N ILE A 87 0.16 -4.36 20.44
CA ILE A 87 1.23 -3.37 20.58
C ILE A 87 1.41 -2.71 19.22
N GLY A 88 1.43 -1.39 19.17
CA GLY A 88 1.70 -0.62 17.96
C GLY A 88 3.12 -0.07 17.95
N ALA A 89 3.77 -0.08 16.79
CA ALA A 89 5.03 0.63 16.63
C ALA A 89 5.12 1.29 15.25
N ASP A 90 5.78 2.45 15.19
CA ASP A 90 5.98 3.16 13.92
C ASP A 90 7.12 4.16 14.01
N PHE A 91 7.53 4.65 12.85
CA PHE A 91 8.37 5.83 12.72
C PHE A 91 7.52 7.09 12.97
N GLU A 92 8.09 8.08 13.60
CA GLU A 92 7.52 9.42 13.67
C GLU A 92 8.52 10.40 13.05
N PRO A 93 8.63 10.42 11.71
CA PRO A 93 9.65 11.21 11.04
C PRO A 93 9.51 12.69 11.39
N ASN A 94 10.62 13.29 11.76
CA ASN A 94 10.65 14.71 12.16
C ASN A 94 9.69 15.04 13.34
N GLY A 95 9.25 14.06 14.14
CA GLY A 95 8.32 14.23 15.25
C GLY A 95 6.85 14.44 14.83
N ALA A 96 6.47 14.10 13.57
CA ALA A 96 5.07 14.06 13.19
C ALA A 96 4.41 12.83 13.84
N LEU A 97 3.46 13.08 14.73
CA LEU A 97 2.79 12.03 15.48
C LEU A 97 1.84 11.25 14.56
N VAL A 98 2.00 9.92 14.52
CA VAL A 98 1.21 9.06 13.62
C VAL A 98 -0.17 8.72 14.18
N PRO A 99 -1.20 8.53 13.32
CA PRO A 99 -2.57 8.28 13.74
C PRO A 99 -2.76 7.05 14.64
N GLY A 100 -2.06 5.96 14.37
CA GLY A 100 -2.16 4.74 15.17
C GLY A 100 -1.77 4.91 16.65
N ARG A 101 -0.98 5.93 16.97
CA ARG A 101 -0.58 6.25 18.35
C ARG A 101 -1.76 6.47 19.30
N VAL A 102 -2.87 6.98 18.78
CA VAL A 102 -4.05 7.35 19.55
C VAL A 102 -5.23 6.37 19.40
N SER A 103 -5.01 5.25 18.72
CA SER A 103 -6.03 4.21 18.57
C SER A 103 -6.29 3.47 19.87
N VAL A 104 -7.57 3.30 20.22
CA VAL A 104 -7.96 2.48 21.38
C VAL A 104 -7.70 0.98 21.16
N ALA A 105 -7.47 0.56 19.92
CA ALA A 105 -7.08 -0.80 19.60
C ALA A 105 -5.66 -1.13 20.06
N ILE A 106 -4.81 -0.12 20.26
CA ILE A 106 -3.40 -0.28 20.58
C ILE A 106 -3.21 -0.07 22.10
N SER A 107 -2.87 -1.14 22.80
CA SER A 107 -2.64 -1.13 24.26
C SER A 107 -1.42 -0.30 24.64
N LYS A 108 -0.40 -0.26 23.76
CA LYS A 108 0.83 0.49 23.95
C LYS A 108 1.49 0.80 22.63
N PHE A 109 2.00 2.01 22.48
CA PHE A 109 2.69 2.47 21.29
C PHE A 109 4.18 2.68 21.55
N TYR A 110 5.00 2.29 20.59
CA TYR A 110 6.45 2.49 20.58
C TYR A 110 6.90 3.25 19.35
N ARG A 111 7.72 4.27 19.55
CA ARG A 111 8.39 4.96 18.44
C ARG A 111 9.68 4.23 18.09
N LEU A 112 9.83 3.83 16.83
CA LEU A 112 11.02 3.21 16.28
C LEU A 112 11.89 4.24 15.56
N GLN A 113 13.19 3.98 15.47
CA GLN A 113 14.09 4.79 14.66
C GLN A 113 13.99 4.33 13.20
N LYS A 114 13.83 5.30 12.28
CA LYS A 114 13.83 4.98 10.86
C LYS A 114 15.23 4.53 10.42
N PRO A 115 15.36 3.42 9.66
CA PRO A 115 16.63 3.00 9.08
C PRO A 115 17.27 4.12 8.25
N LYS A 116 18.60 4.20 8.27
CA LYS A 116 19.35 5.17 7.48
C LYS A 116 20.12 4.44 6.37
N PRO A 117 20.28 5.04 5.19
CA PRO A 117 21.04 4.43 4.09
C PRO A 117 22.56 4.58 4.32
N THR A 118 23.05 4.11 5.45
CA THR A 118 24.47 4.12 5.85
C THR A 118 24.86 2.73 6.33
N PRO A 119 26.12 2.33 6.27
CA PRO A 119 26.56 1.08 6.86
C PRO A 119 26.10 0.97 8.33
N ASN A 120 25.48 -0.16 8.68
CA ASN A 120 24.85 -0.40 9.98
C ASN A 120 23.70 0.57 10.33
N GLY A 121 23.14 1.29 9.36
CA GLY A 121 22.05 2.25 9.59
C GLY A 121 20.71 1.61 9.96
N SER A 122 20.55 0.30 9.72
CA SER A 122 19.41 -0.52 10.16
C SER A 122 19.50 -0.96 11.62
N ALA A 123 20.71 -1.05 12.21
CA ALA A 123 20.92 -1.61 13.55
C ALA A 123 20.09 -0.94 14.66
N PRO A 124 19.95 0.40 14.75
CA PRO A 124 19.10 1.02 15.78
C PRO A 124 17.61 0.68 15.63
N TYR A 125 17.14 0.49 14.40
CA TYR A 125 15.78 0.04 14.12
C TYR A 125 15.56 -1.38 14.60
N ILE A 126 16.42 -2.30 14.17
CA ILE A 126 16.36 -3.73 14.50
C ILE A 126 16.46 -3.94 16.00
N GLN A 127 17.39 -3.25 16.66
CA GLN A 127 17.54 -3.34 18.13
C GLN A 127 16.28 -2.83 18.84
N GLY A 128 15.75 -1.67 18.42
CA GLY A 128 14.53 -1.11 19.01
C GLY A 128 13.33 -2.03 18.85
N LEU A 129 13.21 -2.72 17.71
CA LEU A 129 12.18 -3.72 17.46
C LEU A 129 12.33 -4.93 18.37
N LEU A 130 13.55 -5.48 18.48
CA LEU A 130 13.88 -6.61 19.35
C LEU A 130 13.61 -6.29 20.83
N ASP A 131 13.95 -5.08 21.27
CA ASP A 131 13.69 -4.61 22.65
C ASP A 131 12.18 -4.58 22.95
N VAL A 132 11.36 -4.08 21.99
CA VAL A 132 9.89 -4.07 22.14
C VAL A 132 9.35 -5.49 22.21
N ILE A 133 9.77 -6.38 21.31
CA ILE A 133 9.32 -7.78 21.25
C ILE A 133 9.65 -8.51 22.54
N THR A 134 10.87 -8.35 23.05
CA THR A 134 11.31 -8.98 24.30
C THR A 134 10.57 -8.43 25.50
N LYS A 135 10.46 -7.10 25.62
CA LYS A 135 9.83 -6.40 26.73
C LYS A 135 8.34 -6.73 26.86
N GLU A 136 7.64 -6.72 25.72
CA GLU A 136 6.18 -6.94 25.68
C GLU A 136 5.82 -8.42 25.55
N LYS A 137 6.79 -9.32 25.43
CA LYS A 137 6.62 -10.77 25.23
C LYS A 137 5.71 -11.05 24.04
N VAL A 138 6.07 -10.49 22.89
CA VAL A 138 5.29 -10.58 21.66
C VAL A 138 5.29 -12.01 21.12
N ASP A 139 4.12 -12.56 20.83
CA ASP A 139 3.96 -13.87 20.19
C ASP A 139 4.13 -13.77 18.67
N LEU A 140 3.53 -12.72 18.07
CA LEU A 140 3.50 -12.52 16.61
C LEU A 140 3.82 -11.06 16.27
N TRP A 141 4.78 -10.85 15.38
CA TRP A 141 5.04 -9.55 14.76
C TRP A 141 4.48 -9.52 13.34
N VAL A 142 3.64 -8.52 13.04
CA VAL A 142 3.04 -8.27 11.73
C VAL A 142 3.64 -6.98 11.17
N SER A 143 4.52 -7.10 10.16
CA SER A 143 5.12 -5.96 9.50
C SER A 143 4.13 -5.35 8.49
N CYS A 144 3.83 -4.06 8.68
CA CYS A 144 3.09 -3.24 7.72
C CYS A 144 3.91 -2.05 7.24
N SER A 145 5.21 -2.13 7.35
CA SER A 145 6.13 -1.05 7.00
C SER A 145 6.02 -0.62 5.53
N GLY A 146 6.54 0.55 5.23
CA GLY A 146 6.57 1.08 3.86
C GLY A 146 7.76 0.55 3.07
N VAL A 147 7.86 0.98 1.81
CA VAL A 147 8.97 0.64 0.89
C VAL A 147 10.35 0.94 1.50
N ALA A 148 10.46 2.01 2.29
CA ALA A 148 11.72 2.49 2.83
C ALA A 148 12.35 1.63 3.95
N SER A 149 11.73 0.51 4.32
CA SER A 149 12.23 -0.39 5.36
C SER A 149 11.96 -1.87 5.06
N ALA A 150 11.65 -2.21 3.81
CA ALA A 150 11.26 -3.57 3.46
C ALA A 150 12.41 -4.58 3.64
N VAL A 151 13.64 -4.20 3.29
CA VAL A 151 14.82 -5.04 3.44
C VAL A 151 15.21 -5.15 4.90
N GLU A 152 15.21 -4.02 5.63
CA GLU A 152 15.53 -3.96 7.06
C GLU A 152 14.50 -4.72 7.92
N ASP A 153 13.24 -4.81 7.46
CA ASP A 153 12.24 -5.67 8.08
C ASP A 153 12.57 -7.15 7.89
N GLY A 154 13.14 -7.53 6.73
CA GLY A 154 13.68 -8.87 6.48
C GLY A 154 14.84 -9.21 7.43
N GLU A 155 15.83 -8.29 7.56
CA GLU A 155 16.95 -8.44 8.52
C GLU A 155 16.42 -8.57 9.96
N ALA A 156 15.43 -7.74 10.32
CA ALA A 156 14.82 -7.78 11.64
C ALA A 156 14.12 -9.12 11.91
N LYS A 157 13.42 -9.68 10.93
CA LYS A 157 12.77 -11.00 11.04
C LYS A 157 13.78 -12.08 11.41
N GLU A 158 14.89 -12.17 10.68
CA GLU A 158 15.92 -13.18 10.90
C GLU A 158 16.48 -13.08 12.33
N ILE A 159 16.75 -11.86 12.80
CA ILE A 159 17.27 -11.61 14.14
C ILE A 159 16.22 -11.93 15.22
N VAL A 160 14.96 -11.49 15.03
CA VAL A 160 13.87 -11.71 15.97
C VAL A 160 13.59 -13.20 16.14
N GLU A 161 13.42 -13.93 15.04
CA GLU A 161 13.12 -15.37 15.09
C GLU A 161 14.26 -16.23 15.59
N SER A 162 15.53 -15.77 15.44
CA SER A 162 16.70 -16.47 15.98
C SER A 162 16.92 -16.23 17.47
N ARG A 163 16.46 -15.09 18.01
CA ARG A 163 16.74 -14.68 19.40
C ARG A 163 15.53 -14.76 20.32
N THR A 164 14.34 -14.95 19.77
CA THR A 164 13.07 -14.99 20.56
C THR A 164 12.16 -16.11 20.04
N SER A 165 11.08 -16.36 20.76
CA SER A 165 10.00 -17.26 20.31
C SER A 165 8.98 -16.56 19.41
N CYS A 166 9.10 -15.25 19.20
CA CYS A 166 8.21 -14.47 18.35
C CYS A 166 8.29 -14.95 16.88
N LYS A 167 7.15 -15.09 16.23
CA LYS A 167 7.08 -15.33 14.79
C LYS A 167 6.77 -14.03 14.05
N ALA A 168 7.27 -13.90 12.81
CA ALA A 168 7.09 -12.72 12.00
C ALA A 168 6.26 -13.00 10.74
N ILE A 169 5.25 -12.16 10.48
CA ILE A 169 4.62 -12.06 9.17
C ILE A 169 5.40 -11.02 8.36
N GLN A 170 6.49 -11.49 7.81
CA GLN A 170 7.45 -10.73 7.00
C GLN A 170 8.26 -11.71 6.15
N LEU A 171 8.64 -11.33 4.94
CA LEU A 171 9.54 -12.09 4.09
C LEU A 171 10.99 -11.90 4.55
N ASP A 172 11.85 -12.89 4.27
CA ASP A 172 13.28 -12.77 4.51
C ASP A 172 13.95 -11.74 3.56
N VAL A 173 15.23 -11.44 3.82
CA VAL A 173 15.98 -10.46 3.04
C VAL A 173 16.05 -10.83 1.56
N ARG A 174 16.43 -12.09 1.25
CA ARG A 174 16.61 -12.56 -0.13
C ARG A 174 15.32 -12.46 -0.92
N THR A 175 14.24 -12.97 -0.37
CA THR A 175 12.90 -12.93 -0.99
C THR A 175 12.45 -11.47 -1.19
N THR A 176 12.62 -10.63 -0.17
CA THR A 176 12.25 -9.21 -0.25
C THR A 176 13.01 -8.49 -1.34
N GLN A 177 14.33 -8.67 -1.45
CA GLN A 177 15.15 -8.05 -2.50
C GLN A 177 14.74 -8.51 -3.89
N THR A 178 14.59 -9.82 -4.10
CA THR A 178 14.17 -10.38 -5.39
C THR A 178 12.83 -9.81 -5.85
N LEU A 179 11.87 -9.72 -4.94
CA LEU A 179 10.50 -9.27 -5.27
C LEU A 179 10.37 -7.75 -5.38
N HIS A 180 11.19 -7.01 -4.66
CA HIS A 180 11.13 -5.55 -4.65
C HIS A 180 11.73 -4.93 -5.92
N GLU A 181 12.73 -5.57 -6.50
CA GLU A 181 13.38 -5.12 -7.73
C GLU A 181 12.59 -5.60 -8.95
N LYS A 182 12.11 -4.65 -9.79
CA LYS A 182 11.24 -4.96 -10.94
C LYS A 182 11.83 -6.00 -11.89
N ASN A 183 13.12 -5.89 -12.17
CA ASN A 183 13.78 -6.80 -13.10
C ASN A 183 13.86 -8.22 -12.51
N SER A 184 14.37 -8.35 -11.30
CA SER A 184 14.51 -9.64 -10.61
C SER A 184 13.15 -10.32 -10.39
N PHE A 185 12.09 -9.55 -10.10
CA PHE A 185 10.73 -10.05 -9.99
C PHE A 185 10.24 -10.64 -11.31
N ILE A 186 10.42 -9.92 -12.44
CA ILE A 186 10.00 -10.39 -13.77
C ILE A 186 10.79 -11.64 -14.17
N GLU A 187 12.13 -11.63 -14.02
CA GLU A 187 12.98 -12.79 -14.30
C GLU A 187 12.59 -14.02 -13.48
N TYR A 188 12.35 -13.83 -12.17
CA TYR A 188 11.88 -14.92 -11.31
C TYR A 188 10.51 -15.44 -11.75
N THR A 189 9.57 -14.55 -12.04
CA THR A 189 8.20 -14.91 -12.47
C THR A 189 8.22 -15.72 -13.78
N GLU A 190 9.05 -15.31 -14.73
CA GLU A 190 9.26 -16.06 -15.99
C GLU A 190 9.90 -17.43 -15.75
N SER A 191 10.89 -17.51 -14.86
CA SER A 191 11.61 -18.76 -14.55
C SER A 191 10.73 -19.86 -13.97
N ILE A 192 9.62 -19.49 -13.31
CA ILE A 192 8.62 -20.42 -12.78
C ILE A 192 7.47 -20.70 -13.75
N GLY A 193 7.61 -20.26 -15.03
CA GLY A 193 6.66 -20.54 -16.10
C GLY A 193 5.36 -19.72 -16.05
N LEU A 194 5.36 -18.57 -15.37
CA LEU A 194 4.25 -17.63 -15.39
C LEU A 194 4.46 -16.58 -16.49
N THR A 195 3.36 -16.13 -17.10
CA THR A 195 3.39 -15.12 -18.15
C THR A 195 3.88 -13.77 -17.60
N VAL A 196 4.78 -13.12 -18.33
CA VAL A 196 5.29 -11.78 -18.00
C VAL A 196 5.23 -10.89 -19.24
N PRO A 197 5.21 -9.55 -19.10
CA PRO A 197 5.46 -8.67 -20.23
C PRO A 197 6.88 -8.91 -20.77
N GLU A 198 7.03 -8.94 -22.09
CA GLU A 198 8.36 -9.01 -22.70
C GLU A 198 9.24 -7.89 -22.11
N THR A 199 10.36 -8.26 -21.49
CA THR A 199 11.20 -7.33 -20.72
C THR A 199 12.66 -7.62 -21.01
N HIS A 200 13.43 -6.58 -21.34
CA HIS A 200 14.85 -6.68 -21.62
C HIS A 200 15.63 -5.69 -20.78
N SER A 201 16.64 -6.16 -20.08
CA SER A 201 17.59 -5.30 -19.38
C SER A 201 18.58 -4.71 -20.37
N ILE A 202 18.83 -3.42 -20.32
CA ILE A 202 19.71 -2.69 -21.24
C ILE A 202 20.69 -1.79 -20.48
N THR A 203 21.92 -1.75 -20.99
CA THR A 203 23.01 -0.89 -20.47
C THR A 203 23.57 0.06 -21.54
N SER A 204 23.03 -0.02 -22.77
CA SER A 204 23.43 0.84 -23.88
C SER A 204 22.22 1.25 -24.74
N ARG A 205 22.35 2.36 -25.45
CA ARG A 205 21.32 2.83 -26.38
C ARG A 205 21.19 1.95 -27.62
N ASP A 206 22.28 1.37 -28.07
CA ASP A 206 22.31 0.49 -29.25
C ASP A 206 21.51 -0.82 -28.97
N ALA A 207 21.49 -1.29 -27.72
CA ALA A 207 20.68 -2.43 -27.32
C ALA A 207 19.18 -2.17 -27.50
N VAL A 208 18.71 -0.94 -27.34
CA VAL A 208 17.30 -0.56 -27.58
C VAL A 208 16.92 -0.72 -29.05
N ALA A 209 17.78 -0.23 -29.97
CA ALA A 209 17.55 -0.36 -31.41
C ALA A 209 17.47 -1.84 -31.84
N ALA A 210 18.39 -2.66 -31.34
CA ALA A 210 18.43 -4.09 -31.64
C ALA A 210 17.19 -4.85 -31.15
N ILE A 211 16.54 -4.40 -30.06
CA ILE A 211 15.28 -4.96 -29.57
C ILE A 211 14.13 -4.57 -30.51
N PHE A 212 14.06 -3.29 -30.90
CA PHE A 212 12.98 -2.80 -31.77
C PHE A 212 13.04 -3.41 -33.20
N ASP A 213 14.22 -3.69 -33.72
CA ASP A 213 14.39 -4.34 -35.01
C ASP A 213 13.85 -5.78 -35.06
N LYS A 214 13.81 -6.45 -33.88
CA LYS A 214 13.30 -7.82 -33.73
C LYS A 214 11.85 -7.87 -33.25
N ALA A 215 11.29 -6.73 -32.87
CA ALA A 215 9.96 -6.65 -32.28
C ALA A 215 8.86 -7.00 -33.29
N PRO A 216 7.79 -7.68 -32.89
CA PRO A 216 6.61 -7.88 -33.71
C PRO A 216 6.04 -6.54 -34.21
N VAL A 217 5.52 -6.55 -35.42
CA VAL A 217 4.94 -5.33 -36.07
C VAL A 217 3.82 -4.76 -35.18
N GLY A 218 3.89 -3.47 -34.90
CA GLY A 218 2.91 -2.76 -34.08
C GLY A 218 3.11 -2.86 -32.57
N ARG A 219 4.02 -3.72 -32.08
CA ARG A 219 4.31 -3.79 -30.65
C ARG A 219 4.96 -2.50 -30.16
N LYS A 220 4.50 -2.03 -29.00
CA LYS A 220 5.03 -0.86 -28.32
C LYS A 220 5.71 -1.26 -27.02
N TYR A 221 6.70 -0.45 -26.65
CA TYR A 221 7.49 -0.62 -25.44
C TYR A 221 7.57 0.70 -24.68
N ILE A 222 7.87 0.61 -23.41
CA ILE A 222 8.24 1.73 -22.53
C ILE A 222 9.62 1.47 -21.94
N LEU A 223 10.38 2.52 -21.69
CA LEU A 223 11.68 2.44 -21.04
C LEU A 223 11.56 2.89 -19.58
N LYS A 224 12.08 2.08 -18.68
CA LYS A 224 12.06 2.37 -17.24
C LYS A 224 13.45 2.23 -16.64
N PRO A 225 13.93 3.15 -15.78
CA PRO A 225 15.20 2.99 -15.07
C PRO A 225 15.11 1.87 -14.03
N ILE A 226 16.19 1.10 -13.88
CA ILE A 226 16.37 0.19 -12.77
C ILE A 226 16.94 1.03 -11.64
N GLY A 227 16.09 1.41 -10.68
CA GLY A 227 16.48 2.31 -9.58
C GLY A 227 15.39 3.30 -9.18
N MET A 228 15.63 4.13 -8.18
CA MET A 228 14.62 5.02 -7.58
C MET A 228 14.66 6.46 -8.17
N ASP A 229 14.67 6.61 -9.49
CA ASP A 229 14.49 7.92 -10.14
C ASP A 229 13.01 8.13 -10.48
N ASP A 230 12.28 8.77 -9.58
CA ASP A 230 10.83 8.99 -9.72
C ASP A 230 10.49 9.89 -10.93
N SER A 231 11.41 10.76 -11.37
CA SER A 231 11.19 11.62 -12.54
C SER A 231 11.30 10.84 -13.85
N ALA A 232 12.28 9.97 -13.96
CA ALA A 232 12.45 9.10 -15.12
C ALA A 232 11.38 7.99 -15.18
N ARG A 233 10.86 7.56 -14.04
CA ARG A 233 9.74 6.58 -13.95
C ARG A 233 8.41 7.14 -14.46
N ALA A 234 8.22 8.45 -14.45
CA ALA A 234 7.01 9.09 -14.95
C ALA A 234 6.96 9.17 -16.49
N ASP A 235 8.07 8.89 -17.18
CA ASP A 235 8.09 8.87 -18.65
C ASP A 235 7.47 7.58 -19.19
N MET A 236 6.23 7.68 -19.65
CA MET A 236 5.47 6.60 -20.29
C MET A 236 5.46 6.72 -21.82
N THR A 237 6.48 7.31 -22.42
CA THR A 237 6.60 7.46 -23.88
C THR A 237 6.61 6.10 -24.57
N LEU A 238 5.64 5.90 -25.48
CA LEU A 238 5.55 4.68 -26.28
C LEU A 238 6.60 4.68 -27.40
N LEU A 239 7.37 3.60 -27.48
CA LEU A 239 8.41 3.40 -28.46
C LEU A 239 8.19 2.07 -29.24
N PRO A 240 8.62 1.96 -30.50
CA PRO A 240 9.16 3.05 -31.32
C PRO A 240 8.09 4.09 -31.65
N LYS A 241 8.50 5.35 -31.87
CA LYS A 241 7.62 6.42 -32.34
C LYS A 241 7.30 6.24 -33.84
N SER A 242 6.60 7.21 -34.43
CA SER A 242 6.17 7.16 -35.84
C SER A 242 7.34 7.21 -36.80
N SER A 243 8.49 7.77 -36.38
CA SER A 243 9.70 7.79 -37.16
C SER A 243 10.91 7.34 -36.33
N GLU A 244 11.90 6.76 -37.02
CA GLU A 244 13.19 6.37 -36.45
C GLU A 244 13.92 7.57 -35.84
N LYS A 245 13.88 8.72 -36.51
CA LYS A 245 14.47 9.98 -36.03
C LYS A 245 13.90 10.43 -34.70
N GLU A 246 12.58 10.37 -34.54
CA GLU A 246 11.92 10.73 -33.26
C GLU A 246 12.20 9.73 -32.16
N THR A 247 12.30 8.45 -32.51
CA THR A 247 12.65 7.38 -31.60
C THR A 247 14.07 7.58 -31.07
N SER A 248 15.06 7.78 -31.98
CA SER A 248 16.45 8.04 -31.62
C SER A 248 16.62 9.33 -30.82
N ALA A 249 15.89 10.40 -31.17
CA ALA A 249 15.90 11.66 -30.43
C ALA A 249 15.37 11.50 -29.00
N HIS A 250 14.37 10.64 -28.77
CA HIS A 250 13.89 10.34 -27.42
C HIS A 250 14.93 9.53 -26.62
N ILE A 251 15.44 8.43 -27.19
CA ILE A 251 16.42 7.55 -26.53
C ILE A 251 17.70 8.32 -26.20
N SER A 252 18.14 9.26 -27.06
CA SER A 252 19.36 10.04 -26.81
C SER A 252 19.31 10.93 -25.57
N ARG A 253 18.11 11.27 -25.07
CA ARG A 253 17.89 12.05 -23.82
C ARG A 253 18.02 11.20 -22.57
N LEU A 254 17.86 9.89 -22.70
CA LEU A 254 17.88 8.97 -21.57
C LEU A 254 19.33 8.66 -21.16
N ARG A 255 19.57 8.59 -19.84
CA ARG A 255 20.88 8.30 -19.27
C ARG A 255 21.09 6.79 -19.09
N ILE A 256 21.12 6.07 -20.24
CA ILE A 256 21.33 4.61 -20.25
C ILE A 256 22.85 4.33 -20.21
N SER A 257 23.31 3.53 -19.25
CA SER A 257 24.71 3.11 -19.11
C SER A 257 24.81 1.88 -18.19
N GLU A 258 25.98 1.24 -18.12
CA GLU A 258 26.26 0.16 -17.16
C GLU A 258 26.03 0.58 -15.71
N LYS A 259 26.34 1.84 -15.37
CA LYS A 259 26.11 2.38 -14.02
C LYS A 259 24.66 2.82 -13.78
N ASN A 260 23.88 2.95 -14.82
CA ASN A 260 22.47 3.32 -14.77
C ASN A 260 21.70 2.47 -15.77
N PRO A 261 21.47 1.18 -15.44
CA PRO A 261 20.77 0.24 -16.30
C PRO A 261 19.28 0.58 -16.39
N TRP A 262 18.67 0.23 -17.52
CA TRP A 262 17.25 0.42 -17.82
C TRP A 262 16.62 -0.89 -18.25
N ILE A 263 15.30 -0.94 -18.28
CA ILE A 263 14.52 -1.98 -18.93
C ILE A 263 13.75 -1.41 -20.11
N VAL A 264 13.69 -2.20 -21.19
CA VAL A 264 12.72 -2.08 -22.29
C VAL A 264 11.62 -3.07 -21.97
N GLN A 265 10.40 -2.59 -21.70
CA GLN A 265 9.29 -3.45 -21.35
C GLN A 265 8.14 -3.28 -22.33
N GLN A 266 7.55 -4.39 -22.76
CA GLN A 266 6.33 -4.38 -23.58
C GLN A 266 5.28 -3.46 -22.93
N PHE A 267 4.71 -2.58 -23.74
CA PHE A 267 3.52 -1.83 -23.34
C PHE A 267 2.29 -2.69 -23.52
N VAL A 268 1.65 -3.02 -22.43
CA VAL A 268 0.36 -3.72 -22.42
C VAL A 268 -0.73 -2.67 -22.30
N ARG A 269 -1.64 -2.65 -23.26
CA ARG A 269 -2.81 -1.76 -23.22
C ARG A 269 -3.92 -2.47 -22.44
N GLY A 270 -4.40 -1.84 -21.38
CA GLY A 270 -5.46 -2.40 -20.57
C GLY A 270 -5.57 -1.72 -19.22
N GLU A 271 -6.44 -2.26 -18.38
CA GLU A 271 -6.66 -1.76 -17.02
C GLU A 271 -5.64 -2.35 -16.04
N GLU A 272 -5.33 -1.57 -15.00
CA GLU A 272 -4.43 -1.98 -13.92
C GLU A 272 -5.23 -2.48 -12.72
N PHE A 273 -4.78 -3.62 -12.19
CA PHE A 273 -5.36 -4.26 -11.00
C PHE A 273 -4.26 -4.57 -10.00
N CYS A 274 -4.62 -4.54 -8.73
CA CYS A 274 -3.71 -4.94 -7.65
C CYS A 274 -4.35 -5.99 -6.75
N THR A 275 -3.49 -6.72 -6.04
CA THR A 275 -3.91 -7.74 -5.09
C THR A 275 -3.39 -7.43 -3.69
N HIS A 276 -3.95 -8.10 -2.69
CA HIS A 276 -3.33 -8.28 -1.39
C HIS A 276 -3.52 -9.71 -0.94
N ALA A 277 -2.43 -10.37 -0.59
CA ALA A 277 -2.42 -11.73 -0.07
C ALA A 277 -1.66 -11.83 1.25
N LEU A 278 -2.18 -12.62 2.16
CA LEU A 278 -1.46 -13.18 3.30
C LEU A 278 -1.01 -14.60 2.90
N ILE A 279 0.29 -14.83 2.94
CA ILE A 279 0.91 -16.12 2.63
C ILE A 279 1.60 -16.65 3.86
N ILE A 280 1.35 -17.91 4.20
CA ILE A 280 1.99 -18.60 5.33
C ILE A 280 2.52 -19.95 4.83
N LYS A 281 3.84 -20.13 4.94
CA LYS A 281 4.54 -21.36 4.53
C LYS A 281 4.20 -21.75 3.07
N GLY A 282 4.28 -20.77 2.16
CA GLY A 282 4.01 -20.95 0.73
C GLY A 282 2.53 -21.11 0.36
N LYS A 283 1.60 -21.03 1.31
CA LYS A 283 0.16 -21.14 1.07
C LYS A 283 -0.55 -19.82 1.23
N VAL A 284 -1.38 -19.43 0.26
CA VAL A 284 -2.26 -18.27 0.35
C VAL A 284 -3.35 -18.55 1.38
N LYS A 285 -3.45 -17.72 2.40
CA LYS A 285 -4.41 -17.81 3.51
C LYS A 285 -5.50 -16.78 3.47
N ALA A 286 -5.22 -15.61 2.89
CA ALA A 286 -6.22 -14.59 2.60
C ALA A 286 -5.88 -13.92 1.27
N PHE A 287 -6.91 -13.52 0.53
CA PHE A 287 -6.76 -12.94 -0.79
C PHE A 287 -7.86 -11.92 -1.10
N VAL A 288 -7.48 -10.83 -1.74
CA VAL A 288 -8.40 -9.87 -2.37
C VAL A 288 -7.73 -9.26 -3.58
N ALA A 289 -8.49 -9.06 -4.65
CA ALA A 289 -8.12 -8.30 -5.83
C ALA A 289 -9.01 -7.06 -5.97
N CYS A 290 -8.46 -5.98 -6.49
CA CYS A 290 -9.18 -4.74 -6.73
C CYS A 290 -8.58 -3.99 -7.92
N PRO A 291 -9.34 -3.08 -8.58
CA PRO A 291 -8.76 -2.14 -9.53
C PRO A 291 -7.65 -1.32 -8.86
N SER A 292 -6.57 -1.05 -9.58
CA SER A 292 -5.51 -0.17 -9.11
C SER A 292 -5.98 1.28 -9.23
N ALA A 293 -6.02 1.97 -8.10
CA ALA A 293 -6.53 3.33 -8.02
C ALA A 293 -5.39 4.29 -7.61
N GLU A 294 -4.45 4.50 -8.52
CA GLU A 294 -3.20 5.20 -8.21
C GLU A 294 -3.39 6.60 -7.60
N LEU A 295 -4.26 7.41 -8.18
CA LEU A 295 -4.42 8.82 -7.80
C LEU A 295 -5.63 9.09 -6.90
N LEU A 296 -6.70 8.33 -7.05
CA LEU A 296 -7.96 8.59 -6.34
C LEU A 296 -8.03 7.85 -5.00
N MET A 297 -7.11 6.93 -4.74
CA MET A 297 -7.06 6.15 -3.49
C MET A 297 -8.42 5.52 -3.14
N HIS A 298 -9.07 4.95 -4.14
CA HIS A 298 -10.34 4.25 -4.00
C HIS A 298 -10.10 2.75 -4.02
N TYR A 299 -10.71 2.02 -3.11
CA TYR A 299 -10.57 0.57 -3.01
C TYR A 299 -11.94 -0.10 -3.04
N VAL A 300 -12.15 -0.94 -4.06
CA VAL A 300 -13.36 -1.75 -4.26
C VAL A 300 -12.90 -3.17 -4.55
N ALA A 301 -13.37 -4.14 -3.77
CA ALA A 301 -13.03 -5.54 -4.05
C ALA A 301 -13.69 -6.02 -5.35
N LEU A 302 -12.93 -6.72 -6.17
CA LEU A 302 -13.53 -7.51 -7.24
C LEU A 302 -14.36 -8.64 -6.62
N PRO A 303 -15.47 -9.04 -7.27
CA PRO A 303 -16.22 -10.22 -6.85
C PRO A 303 -15.29 -11.45 -6.83
N THR A 304 -15.31 -12.19 -5.74
CA THR A 304 -14.43 -13.36 -5.55
C THR A 304 -14.67 -14.45 -6.59
N ASN A 305 -15.88 -14.53 -7.14
CA ASN A 305 -16.28 -15.46 -8.20
C ASN A 305 -16.06 -14.90 -9.61
N SER A 306 -15.54 -13.69 -9.77
CA SER A 306 -15.20 -13.18 -11.11
C SER A 306 -14.00 -13.92 -11.68
N ALA A 307 -14.01 -14.16 -12.99
CA ALA A 307 -12.93 -14.82 -13.70
C ALA A 307 -11.57 -14.11 -13.45
N LEU A 308 -11.58 -12.79 -13.43
CA LEU A 308 -10.40 -11.97 -13.21
C LEU A 308 -9.83 -12.13 -11.80
N SER A 309 -10.68 -12.09 -10.75
CA SER A 309 -10.24 -12.31 -9.37
C SER A 309 -9.65 -13.71 -9.19
N GLN A 310 -10.28 -14.73 -9.78
CA GLN A 310 -9.80 -16.11 -9.74
C GLN A 310 -8.48 -16.30 -10.49
N ALA A 311 -8.30 -15.66 -11.65
CA ALA A 311 -7.04 -15.71 -12.38
C ALA A 311 -5.88 -15.11 -11.56
N MET A 312 -6.08 -13.95 -10.93
CA MET A 312 -5.07 -13.31 -10.05
C MET A 312 -4.78 -14.17 -8.82
N GLN A 313 -5.80 -14.83 -8.26
CA GLN A 313 -5.62 -15.77 -7.15
C GLN A 313 -4.76 -16.96 -7.57
N LEU A 314 -5.09 -17.61 -8.68
CA LEU A 314 -4.33 -18.76 -9.21
C LEU A 314 -2.88 -18.39 -9.50
N PHE A 315 -2.64 -17.18 -10.03
CA PHE A 315 -1.27 -16.66 -10.18
C PHE A 315 -0.57 -16.56 -8.83
N THR A 316 -1.24 -15.95 -7.84
CA THR A 316 -0.68 -15.76 -6.49
C THR A 316 -0.38 -17.07 -5.80
N GLU A 317 -1.25 -18.09 -5.93
CA GLU A 317 -1.05 -19.43 -5.37
C GLU A 317 0.15 -20.13 -6.01
N LYS A 318 0.26 -20.12 -7.34
CA LYS A 318 1.39 -20.71 -8.07
C LYS A 318 2.70 -20.01 -7.70
N PHE A 319 2.66 -18.69 -7.63
CA PHE A 319 3.81 -17.89 -7.24
C PHE A 319 4.25 -18.21 -5.79
N ALA A 320 3.32 -18.24 -4.85
CA ALA A 320 3.62 -18.55 -3.45
C ALA A 320 4.17 -19.97 -3.27
N ALA A 321 3.62 -20.93 -3.99
CA ALA A 321 4.06 -22.33 -3.94
C ALA A 321 5.49 -22.54 -4.47
N SER A 322 5.97 -21.69 -5.37
CA SER A 322 7.33 -21.80 -5.92
C SER A 322 8.45 -21.44 -4.94
N TRP A 323 8.13 -20.77 -3.83
CA TRP A 323 9.06 -20.38 -2.75
C TRP A 323 9.09 -21.38 -1.59
N GLU A 324 8.37 -22.52 -1.69
CA GLU A 324 8.30 -23.55 -0.65
C GLU A 324 7.79 -23.05 0.72
N SER A 325 8.26 -23.70 1.81
CA SER A 325 7.74 -23.45 3.17
C SER A 325 8.19 -22.13 3.80
N ASP A 326 9.21 -21.47 3.28
CA ASP A 326 9.81 -20.29 3.91
C ASP A 326 9.09 -18.99 3.54
N PHE A 327 8.20 -19.03 2.55
CA PHE A 327 7.43 -17.88 2.12
C PHE A 327 6.29 -17.57 3.10
N THR A 328 6.61 -16.77 4.13
CA THR A 328 5.62 -16.28 5.11
C THR A 328 5.67 -14.76 5.20
N GLY A 329 4.59 -14.10 4.79
CA GLY A 329 4.50 -12.64 4.75
C GLY A 329 3.30 -12.15 3.94
N HIS A 330 3.31 -10.86 3.66
CA HIS A 330 2.36 -10.24 2.75
C HIS A 330 2.95 -10.12 1.36
N CYS A 331 2.09 -10.26 0.36
CA CYS A 331 2.46 -10.02 -1.02
C CYS A 331 1.32 -9.30 -1.75
N SER A 332 1.68 -8.34 -2.59
CA SER A 332 0.76 -7.64 -3.48
C SER A 332 1.38 -7.63 -4.87
N PHE A 333 0.62 -8.04 -5.87
CA PHE A 333 1.00 -7.97 -7.26
C PHE A 333 0.18 -6.89 -7.95
N ASP A 334 0.83 -6.12 -8.81
CA ASP A 334 0.17 -5.19 -9.71
C ASP A 334 0.20 -5.80 -11.12
N PHE A 335 -0.98 -5.88 -11.75
CA PHE A 335 -1.18 -6.51 -13.06
C PHE A 335 -1.75 -5.52 -14.06
N LEU A 336 -1.31 -5.63 -15.32
CA LEU A 336 -2.05 -5.12 -16.46
C LEU A 336 -2.86 -6.26 -17.08
N VAL A 337 -4.10 -5.96 -17.44
CA VAL A 337 -5.05 -6.88 -18.06
C VAL A 337 -5.58 -6.24 -19.32
N GLU A 338 -5.46 -6.94 -20.46
CA GLU A 338 -5.93 -6.41 -21.74
C GLU A 338 -7.45 -6.20 -21.77
N ASP A 339 -7.91 -5.18 -22.52
CA ASP A 339 -9.31 -4.76 -22.60
C ASP A 339 -10.27 -5.90 -23.01
N ALA A 340 -9.79 -6.88 -23.79
CA ALA A 340 -10.57 -8.04 -24.23
C ALA A 340 -10.37 -9.24 -23.30
N THR A 341 -10.86 -9.14 -22.06
CA THR A 341 -10.67 -10.20 -21.06
C THR A 341 -11.70 -11.32 -21.22
N PRO A 342 -11.28 -12.59 -21.38
CA PRO A 342 -12.16 -13.74 -21.41
C PRO A 342 -12.91 -13.95 -20.07
N ASN A 343 -14.06 -14.61 -20.12
CA ASN A 343 -14.82 -14.96 -18.91
C ASN A 343 -14.30 -16.23 -18.19
N ASP A 344 -13.36 -16.95 -18.79
CA ASP A 344 -12.74 -18.13 -18.18
C ASP A 344 -11.42 -17.73 -17.50
N PRO A 345 -11.25 -17.96 -16.18
CA PRO A 345 -10.04 -17.58 -15.46
C PRO A 345 -8.74 -18.15 -16.04
N LYS A 346 -8.81 -19.31 -16.69
CA LYS A 346 -7.64 -19.99 -17.30
C LYS A 346 -7.16 -19.31 -18.57
N ASN A 347 -8.04 -18.57 -19.24
CA ASN A 347 -7.78 -17.93 -20.52
C ASN A 347 -7.45 -16.43 -20.35
N ILE A 348 -7.54 -15.89 -19.13
CA ILE A 348 -7.15 -14.52 -18.83
C ILE A 348 -5.62 -14.43 -18.82
N VAL A 349 -5.07 -13.52 -19.62
CA VAL A 349 -3.64 -13.23 -19.63
C VAL A 349 -3.38 -12.09 -18.65
N LEU A 350 -2.64 -12.40 -17.58
CA LEU A 350 -2.19 -11.44 -16.59
C LEU A 350 -0.75 -11.05 -16.89
N TYR A 351 -0.48 -9.76 -16.96
CA TYR A 351 0.86 -9.21 -17.11
C TYR A 351 1.30 -8.57 -15.78
N PRO A 352 2.02 -9.30 -14.92
CA PRO A 352 2.52 -8.74 -13.67
C PRO A 352 3.58 -7.67 -13.98
N ILE A 353 3.45 -6.50 -13.40
CA ILE A 353 4.35 -5.35 -13.64
C ILE A 353 5.16 -4.96 -12.42
N GLU A 354 4.69 -5.33 -11.24
CA GLU A 354 5.35 -5.05 -9.96
C GLU A 354 4.91 -6.05 -8.90
N CYS A 355 5.83 -6.43 -8.02
CA CYS A 355 5.52 -7.09 -6.75
C CYS A 355 5.85 -6.16 -5.59
N ASN A 356 4.92 -6.04 -4.67
CA ASN A 356 5.10 -5.35 -3.41
C ASN A 356 5.17 -6.37 -2.27
N PRO A 357 6.37 -6.77 -1.80
CA PRO A 357 6.57 -7.80 -0.77
C PRO A 357 6.24 -7.26 0.63
N ARG A 358 5.04 -6.75 0.81
CA ARG A 358 4.53 -6.10 2.03
C ARG A 358 3.02 -6.02 2.03
N ALA A 359 2.42 -5.70 3.19
CA ALA A 359 1.00 -5.43 3.27
C ALA A 359 0.60 -4.28 2.33
N HIS A 360 -0.46 -4.48 1.55
CA HIS A 360 -1.05 -3.48 0.67
C HIS A 360 -2.24 -2.79 1.36
N THR A 361 -2.57 -1.56 0.94
CA THR A 361 -3.72 -0.82 1.50
C THR A 361 -5.05 -1.54 1.26
N ALA A 362 -5.16 -2.38 0.23
CA ALA A 362 -6.32 -3.22 -0.03
C ALA A 362 -6.68 -4.17 1.13
N VAL A 363 -5.80 -4.37 2.12
CA VAL A 363 -6.16 -5.07 3.37
C VAL A 363 -7.32 -4.39 4.10
N ALA A 364 -7.59 -3.10 3.84
CA ALA A 364 -8.76 -2.39 4.36
C ALA A 364 -10.09 -3.04 3.93
N LEU A 365 -10.11 -3.73 2.79
CA LEU A 365 -11.28 -4.45 2.30
C LEU A 365 -11.68 -5.63 3.21
N PHE A 366 -10.76 -6.14 4.03
CA PHE A 366 -11.02 -7.16 5.05
C PHE A 366 -11.57 -6.60 6.37
N ASN A 367 -11.81 -5.32 6.45
CA ASN A 367 -12.43 -4.75 7.64
C ASN A 367 -13.76 -5.47 7.91
N HIS A 368 -14.01 -5.85 9.17
CA HIS A 368 -15.13 -6.69 9.59
C HIS A 368 -15.07 -8.18 9.12
N THR A 369 -13.88 -8.69 8.79
CA THR A 369 -13.62 -10.12 8.51
C THR A 369 -12.80 -10.72 9.64
N PRO A 370 -13.41 -11.11 10.77
CA PRO A 370 -12.69 -11.58 11.97
C PRO A 370 -11.85 -12.84 11.70
N GLU A 371 -12.26 -13.69 10.77
CA GLU A 371 -11.56 -14.91 10.37
C GLU A 371 -10.13 -14.62 9.88
N LEU A 372 -9.86 -13.41 9.39
CA LEU A 372 -8.52 -13.02 8.96
C LEU A 372 -7.52 -13.05 10.13
N ALA A 373 -7.94 -12.69 11.36
CA ALA A 373 -7.07 -12.76 12.53
C ALA A 373 -6.59 -14.19 12.80
N ASP A 374 -7.48 -15.18 12.68
CA ASP A 374 -7.12 -16.59 12.84
C ASP A 374 -6.11 -17.05 11.80
N ARG A 375 -6.20 -16.53 10.55
CA ARG A 375 -5.23 -16.85 9.49
C ARG A 375 -3.82 -16.36 9.84
N TYR A 376 -3.69 -15.16 10.40
CA TYR A 376 -2.39 -14.67 10.88
C TYR A 376 -1.80 -15.57 11.98
N LEU A 377 -2.64 -16.05 12.88
CA LEU A 377 -2.21 -16.91 13.98
C LEU A 377 -1.77 -18.31 13.55
N GLU A 378 -2.09 -18.73 12.35
CA GLU A 378 -1.57 -19.99 11.78
C GLU A 378 -0.03 -20.00 11.71
N ALA A 379 0.63 -18.84 11.63
CA ALA A 379 2.08 -18.73 11.67
C ALA A 379 2.69 -19.20 12.99
N LEU A 380 1.92 -19.20 14.08
CA LEU A 380 2.34 -19.68 15.40
C LEU A 380 2.25 -21.20 15.56
N SER A 381 1.64 -21.90 14.60
CA SER A 381 1.42 -23.35 14.67
C SER A 381 2.69 -24.09 14.25
N SER A 382 3.25 -24.88 15.16
CA SER A 382 4.55 -25.55 14.98
C SER A 382 4.49 -26.89 14.25
N SER A 383 3.35 -27.35 13.69
CA SER A 383 3.35 -28.65 13.03
C SER A 383 2.18 -28.91 12.10
N SER A 384 2.48 -29.70 11.10
CA SER A 384 1.75 -30.65 10.27
C SER A 384 0.67 -31.53 10.96
N SER A 385 0.29 -31.29 12.22
CA SER A 385 -0.55 -32.22 13.01
C SER A 385 -1.95 -31.75 13.33
N SER A 386 -2.58 -30.90 12.51
CA SER A 386 -4.03 -30.77 12.58
C SER A 386 -4.64 -30.82 11.18
N THR A 387 -4.98 -32.02 10.80
CA THR A 387 -5.74 -32.42 9.61
C THR A 387 -7.19 -31.89 9.57
N THR A 388 -7.54 -30.88 10.38
CA THR A 388 -8.93 -30.41 10.53
C THR A 388 -9.14 -28.90 10.41
N LYS A 389 -8.11 -28.07 10.25
CA LYS A 389 -8.34 -26.67 9.86
C LYS A 389 -8.39 -26.57 8.36
N SER A 390 -9.56 -26.28 7.82
CA SER A 390 -9.83 -26.17 6.39
C SER A 390 -8.79 -25.27 5.70
N ASP A 391 -8.21 -25.80 4.65
CA ASP A 391 -7.19 -25.13 3.80
C ASP A 391 -7.81 -24.06 2.90
N HIS A 392 -8.99 -23.49 3.30
CA HIS A 392 -9.68 -22.47 2.52
C HIS A 392 -9.05 -21.08 2.68
N ILE A 393 -9.05 -20.34 1.58
CA ILE A 393 -8.63 -18.94 1.53
C ILE A 393 -9.71 -18.05 2.12
N THR A 394 -9.35 -17.14 2.99
CA THR A 394 -10.26 -16.13 3.54
C THR A 394 -10.36 -14.94 2.59
N TYR A 395 -11.58 -14.56 2.28
CA TYR A 395 -11.92 -13.38 1.47
C TYR A 395 -12.63 -12.35 2.34
N PRO A 396 -12.70 -11.07 1.90
CA PRO A 396 -13.54 -10.07 2.57
C PRO A 396 -15.00 -10.52 2.66
N THR A 397 -15.54 -10.59 3.88
CA THR A 397 -16.91 -11.09 4.13
C THR A 397 -17.97 -10.11 3.63
N SER A 398 -17.75 -8.80 3.83
CA SER A 398 -18.67 -7.73 3.42
C SER A 398 -17.86 -6.51 2.98
N PRO A 399 -17.19 -6.59 1.83
CA PRO A 399 -16.30 -5.53 1.39
C PRO A 399 -17.10 -4.26 1.11
N ARG A 400 -16.62 -3.14 1.68
CA ARG A 400 -17.14 -1.81 1.39
C ARG A 400 -16.22 -1.12 0.40
N THR A 401 -16.71 -0.06 -0.24
CA THR A 401 -15.85 0.86 -0.99
C THR A 401 -15.18 1.81 -0.01
N TYR A 402 -13.87 1.94 -0.12
CA TYR A 402 -13.06 2.80 0.73
C TYR A 402 -12.49 3.97 -0.05
N TYR A 403 -12.39 5.12 0.62
CA TYR A 403 -11.81 6.35 0.13
C TYR A 403 -11.13 7.10 1.29
N TRP A 404 -10.52 8.26 1.03
CA TRP A 404 -9.99 9.15 2.06
C TRP A 404 -10.57 10.54 1.88
N ALA A 405 -11.48 10.92 2.76
CA ALA A 405 -12.35 12.09 2.61
C ALA A 405 -11.60 13.40 2.31
N ALA A 406 -10.47 13.68 2.96
CA ALA A 406 -9.71 14.89 2.69
C ALA A 406 -9.03 14.89 1.32
N HIS A 407 -8.62 13.71 0.81
CA HIS A 407 -8.08 13.58 -0.53
C HIS A 407 -9.15 13.93 -1.57
N ASP A 408 -10.33 13.33 -1.44
CA ASP A 408 -11.43 13.54 -2.38
C ASP A 408 -12.01 14.95 -2.29
N LEU A 409 -12.04 15.55 -1.10
CA LEU A 409 -12.38 16.96 -0.94
C LEU A 409 -11.44 17.87 -1.75
N VAL A 410 -10.14 17.59 -1.73
CA VAL A 410 -9.17 18.36 -2.52
C VAL A 410 -9.33 18.10 -4.01
N THR A 411 -9.45 16.84 -4.43
CA THR A 411 -9.43 16.44 -5.85
C THR A 411 -10.77 16.66 -6.55
N LEU A 412 -11.90 16.52 -5.85
CA LEU A 412 -13.25 16.64 -6.43
C LEU A 412 -13.95 17.96 -6.12
N ALA A 413 -13.47 18.74 -5.15
CA ALA A 413 -14.06 20.05 -4.86
C ALA A 413 -13.06 21.20 -5.07
N LEU A 414 -11.93 21.21 -4.35
CA LEU A 414 -11.05 22.39 -4.34
C LEU A 414 -10.30 22.59 -5.65
N LEU A 415 -9.67 21.55 -6.20
CA LEU A 415 -8.93 21.66 -7.46
C LEU A 415 -9.87 21.99 -8.65
N PRO A 416 -11.05 21.32 -8.82
CA PRO A 416 -12.02 21.73 -9.83
C PRO A 416 -12.53 23.15 -9.69
N ALA A 417 -12.81 23.62 -8.45
CA ALA A 417 -13.20 24.99 -8.21
C ALA A 417 -12.11 26.00 -8.61
N LEU A 418 -10.85 25.73 -8.27
CA LEU A 418 -9.72 26.55 -8.70
C LEU A 418 -9.52 26.52 -10.22
N SER A 419 -9.74 25.40 -10.88
CA SER A 419 -9.68 25.27 -12.34
C SER A 419 -10.78 26.09 -13.01
N LEU A 420 -12.00 26.09 -12.45
CA LEU A 420 -13.10 26.91 -12.92
C LEU A 420 -12.76 28.42 -12.80
N LEU A 421 -12.24 28.85 -11.64
CA LEU A 421 -11.84 30.25 -11.42
C LEU A 421 -10.72 30.71 -12.39
N ARG A 422 -9.91 29.78 -12.89
CA ARG A 422 -8.88 30.04 -13.89
C ARG A 422 -9.38 29.90 -15.33
N GLY A 423 -10.65 29.61 -15.54
CA GLY A 423 -11.23 29.38 -16.88
C GLY A 423 -10.73 28.09 -17.57
N GLN A 424 -10.21 27.12 -16.80
CA GLN A 424 -9.64 25.86 -17.30
C GLN A 424 -10.62 24.69 -17.27
N SER A 425 -11.78 24.85 -16.66
CA SER A 425 -12.88 23.87 -16.58
C SER A 425 -14.23 24.53 -16.62
N SER A 426 -15.28 23.77 -16.85
CA SER A 426 -16.66 24.25 -16.90
C SER A 426 -17.37 24.14 -15.54
N LEU A 427 -18.47 24.89 -15.38
CA LEU A 427 -19.36 24.74 -14.22
C LEU A 427 -19.97 23.34 -14.17
N GLN A 428 -20.22 22.72 -15.32
CA GLN A 428 -20.73 21.36 -15.43
C GLN A 428 -19.73 20.34 -14.83
N ASP A 429 -18.44 20.49 -15.13
CA ASP A 429 -17.39 19.62 -14.56
C ASP A 429 -17.36 19.74 -13.03
N LEU A 430 -17.41 20.97 -12.50
CA LEU A 430 -17.46 21.18 -11.05
C LEU A 430 -18.68 20.54 -10.41
N THR A 431 -19.88 20.69 -11.00
CA THR A 431 -21.10 20.11 -10.45
C THR A 431 -21.08 18.58 -10.48
N GLN A 432 -20.53 17.96 -11.53
CA GLN A 432 -20.34 16.50 -11.60
C GLN A 432 -19.37 16.00 -10.53
N ASN A 433 -18.24 16.68 -10.34
CA ASN A 433 -17.27 16.34 -9.30
C ASN A 433 -17.87 16.45 -7.88
N LEU A 434 -18.65 17.52 -7.62
CA LEU A 434 -19.35 17.70 -6.33
C LEU A 434 -20.42 16.64 -6.10
N ALA A 435 -21.15 16.23 -7.14
CA ALA A 435 -22.13 15.14 -7.06
C ALA A 435 -21.44 13.80 -6.75
N SER A 436 -20.27 13.54 -7.37
CA SER A 436 -19.44 12.36 -7.07
C SER A 436 -18.98 12.38 -5.62
N LEU A 437 -18.45 13.51 -5.14
CA LEU A 437 -18.02 13.68 -3.74
C LEU A 437 -19.18 13.45 -2.77
N ALA A 438 -20.36 14.00 -3.04
CA ALA A 438 -21.56 13.80 -2.22
C ALA A 438 -21.96 12.32 -2.17
N THR A 439 -21.92 11.62 -3.30
CA THR A 439 -22.20 10.19 -3.37
C THR A 439 -21.20 9.40 -2.52
N GLN A 440 -19.92 9.70 -2.63
CA GLN A 440 -18.86 9.03 -1.84
C GLN A 440 -19.05 9.28 -0.34
N LEU A 441 -19.28 10.51 0.07
CA LEU A 441 -19.54 10.85 1.48
C LEU A 441 -20.75 10.09 2.08
N LEU A 442 -21.75 9.78 1.26
CA LEU A 442 -22.98 9.10 1.71
C LEU A 442 -22.90 7.58 1.66
N THR A 443 -22.10 7.01 0.73
CA THR A 443 -22.15 5.57 0.41
C THR A 443 -20.83 4.84 0.67
N TRP A 444 -19.70 5.55 0.65
CA TRP A 444 -18.38 4.95 0.86
C TRP A 444 -17.90 5.15 2.30
N LYS A 445 -16.84 4.47 2.67
CA LYS A 445 -16.25 4.54 4.01
C LYS A 445 -14.84 5.14 3.95
N ASP A 446 -14.58 6.14 4.80
CA ASP A 446 -13.20 6.61 4.97
C ASP A 446 -12.33 5.50 5.54
N GLY A 447 -11.18 5.25 4.90
CA GLY A 447 -10.30 4.12 5.23
C GLY A 447 -9.67 4.18 6.63
N THR A 448 -9.73 5.33 7.29
CA THR A 448 -9.17 5.54 8.63
C THR A 448 -10.25 5.65 9.71
N TYR A 449 -11.47 6.08 9.33
CA TYR A 449 -12.55 6.30 10.29
C TYR A 449 -13.22 5.00 10.75
N GLU A 450 -13.32 4.85 12.08
CA GLU A 450 -14.17 3.84 12.74
C GLU A 450 -14.96 4.50 13.87
N LEU A 451 -16.29 4.21 13.95
CA LEU A 451 -17.17 4.81 14.97
C LEU A 451 -16.71 4.50 16.39
N TRP A 452 -16.18 3.31 16.62
CA TRP A 452 -15.70 2.87 17.93
C TRP A 452 -14.26 3.32 18.24
N ASP A 453 -13.50 3.77 17.23
CA ASP A 453 -12.12 4.25 17.32
C ASP A 453 -11.90 5.45 16.37
N PRO A 454 -12.60 6.59 16.59
CA PRO A 454 -12.60 7.70 15.63
C PRO A 454 -11.37 8.60 15.72
N LEU A 455 -10.63 8.55 16.85
CA LEU A 455 -9.54 9.48 17.12
C LEU A 455 -8.37 9.39 16.10
N PRO A 456 -7.96 8.22 15.57
CA PRO A 456 -6.94 8.13 14.51
C PRO A 456 -7.30 8.91 13.25
N TRP A 457 -8.57 8.88 12.83
CA TRP A 457 -9.06 9.65 11.69
C TRP A 457 -8.94 11.16 11.93
N PHE A 458 -9.40 11.65 13.09
CA PHE A 458 -9.26 13.05 13.47
C PHE A 458 -7.78 13.46 13.52
N PHE A 459 -6.94 12.61 14.11
CA PHE A 459 -5.51 12.84 14.26
C PHE A 459 -4.78 12.92 12.91
N LEU A 460 -5.17 12.08 11.95
CA LEU A 460 -4.64 12.07 10.59
C LEU A 460 -4.80 13.43 9.92
N TYR A 461 -6.01 14.02 9.96
CA TYR A 461 -6.36 15.23 9.22
C TYR A 461 -6.06 16.53 9.97
N HIS A 462 -6.02 16.50 11.31
CA HIS A 462 -5.83 17.72 12.13
C HIS A 462 -4.50 17.78 12.89
N VAL A 463 -3.73 16.69 12.90
CA VAL A 463 -2.41 16.67 13.56
C VAL A 463 -1.33 16.24 12.58
N TYR A 464 -1.41 15.04 12.01
CA TYR A 464 -0.33 14.48 11.20
C TYR A 464 -0.05 15.31 9.95
N TRP A 465 -1.06 15.52 9.08
CA TRP A 465 -0.87 16.25 7.83
C TRP A 465 -0.55 17.73 8.04
N PRO A 466 -1.26 18.49 8.92
CA PRO A 466 -0.88 19.87 9.20
C PRO A 466 0.55 20.01 9.73
N MET A 467 0.99 19.13 10.63
CA MET A 467 2.40 19.14 11.09
C MET A 467 3.38 18.84 9.97
N THR A 468 3.04 17.92 9.06
CA THR A 468 3.88 17.57 7.91
C THR A 468 3.96 18.74 6.93
N PHE A 469 2.84 19.38 6.58
CA PHE A 469 2.82 20.56 5.72
C PHE A 469 3.55 21.75 6.34
N TRP A 470 3.40 21.97 7.64
CA TRP A 470 4.14 22.99 8.38
C TRP A 470 5.65 22.78 8.27
N LYS A 471 6.13 21.56 8.42
CA LYS A 471 7.57 21.23 8.29
C LYS A 471 8.07 21.41 6.87
N CYS A 472 7.26 21.07 5.85
CA CYS A 472 7.59 21.36 4.46
C CYS A 472 7.67 22.87 4.21
N LEU A 473 6.75 23.64 4.79
CA LEU A 473 6.75 25.10 4.68
C LEU A 473 8.03 25.71 5.29
N VAL A 474 8.34 25.34 6.54
CA VAL A 474 9.55 25.85 7.24
C VAL A 474 10.84 25.36 6.59
N GLY A 475 10.89 24.12 6.13
CA GLY A 475 12.05 23.51 5.47
C GLY A 475 12.20 23.88 3.98
N GLY A 476 11.25 24.62 3.40
CA GLY A 476 11.27 24.99 1.97
C GLY A 476 11.20 23.79 1.03
N LYS A 477 10.65 22.65 1.48
CA LYS A 477 10.53 21.42 0.69
C LYS A 477 9.43 21.54 -0.35
N LYS A 478 9.74 21.01 -1.55
CA LYS A 478 8.79 20.90 -2.67
C LYS A 478 8.21 19.48 -2.70
N TRP A 479 6.93 19.36 -3.00
CA TRP A 479 6.28 18.06 -3.19
C TRP A 479 5.11 18.20 -4.18
N SER A 480 4.85 17.13 -4.94
CA SER A 480 3.83 17.09 -6.00
C SER A 480 2.51 16.49 -5.52
N ARG A 481 2.56 15.42 -4.77
CA ARG A 481 1.38 14.65 -4.33
C ARG A 481 1.60 13.98 -2.98
N VAL A 482 0.52 13.59 -2.33
CA VAL A 482 0.53 12.80 -1.10
C VAL A 482 -0.34 11.56 -1.27
N ASN A 483 0.09 10.44 -0.69
CA ASN A 483 -0.75 9.28 -0.52
C ASN A 483 -1.18 9.23 0.95
N VAL A 484 -2.45 9.52 1.21
CA VAL A 484 -2.99 9.64 2.58
C VAL A 484 -3.01 8.29 3.29
N SER A 485 -3.26 7.20 2.55
CA SER A 485 -3.36 5.86 3.12
C SER A 485 -2.03 5.31 3.64
N THR A 486 -0.93 5.73 3.02
CA THR A 486 0.44 5.27 3.35
C THR A 486 1.29 6.34 4.01
N LEU A 487 0.75 7.53 4.26
CA LEU A 487 1.45 8.70 4.80
C LEU A 487 2.65 9.14 3.94
N LYS A 488 2.71 8.73 2.67
CA LYS A 488 3.81 9.05 1.76
C LYS A 488 3.58 10.43 1.13
N MET A 489 4.60 11.27 1.19
CA MET A 489 4.70 12.51 0.44
C MET A 489 5.74 12.32 -0.67
N PHE A 490 5.40 12.70 -1.89
CA PHE A 490 6.29 12.62 -3.06
C PHE A 490 7.00 13.96 -3.20
N GLU A 491 8.24 14.00 -2.72
CA GLU A 491 9.12 15.17 -2.86
C GLU A 491 9.57 15.31 -4.33
N CYS A 492 9.76 16.53 -4.82
CA CYS A 492 10.18 16.84 -6.20
C CYS A 492 11.25 17.96 -6.22
#